data_4e471abd1121bdb4ae8e2a0843a350ce
#
_entry.id   4e471abd1121bdb4ae8e2a0843a350ce
#
_cell.length_a   1.000
_cell.length_b   1.000
_cell.length_c   1.000
_cell.angle_alpha   90.00
_cell.angle_beta   90.00
_cell.angle_gamma   90.00
#
_symmetry.space_group_name_H-M   'P 1'
#
loop_
_entity.id
_entity.type
_entity.pdbx_description
1 polymer ?
#
loop_
_entity_poly.entity_id
_entity_poly.type
_entity_poly.pdbx_seq_one_letter_code
_entity_poly.pdbx_strand_id
1 'polypeptide(L)'
;MRRARPGTNGRGLHVAKSLSSFRYMTFDVVGTLIDFEGGIKDCLAAIAAESGVAVDGEEALGFYREARYSPEAQRFPDDLARVYLSIAPKIGLPAEQRYGERLRASAAVWKGFPDSAQALARLAKRYKLIAMTNAQRWAYEHFADALGRPFHAAFTTDDTGTEKPDPAFFNHVFAFVEGEGGRKDDILHVAQSQYHDIGISRSLGMTNCWIQRRHAQPGYGGTIEPERFTEPDYHFTSLGELADAVARKAGL
;
A
#
# COMPACT_ATOMS: atom_id res chain seq x y z
N MET A 1 55.59 2.20 -20.78
CA MET A 1 54.62 2.60 -19.74
C MET A 1 53.45 3.31 -20.38
N ARG A 2 52.33 2.60 -20.58
CA ARG A 2 51.04 3.18 -21.05
C ARG A 2 50.19 3.43 -19.81
N ARG A 3 49.81 4.71 -19.58
CA ARG A 3 48.87 5.11 -18.51
C ARG A 3 47.45 4.71 -18.92
N ALA A 4 46.80 3.88 -18.07
CA ALA A 4 45.41 3.58 -18.17
C ALA A 4 44.56 4.85 -17.86
N ARG A 5 43.56 5.15 -18.70
CA ARG A 5 42.56 6.19 -18.44
C ARG A 5 41.52 5.64 -17.48
N PRO A 6 41.04 6.40 -16.48
CA PRO A 6 39.94 5.96 -15.64
C PRO A 6 38.64 5.92 -16.43
N GLY A 7 37.96 4.78 -16.38
CA GLY A 7 36.64 4.60 -16.97
C GLY A 7 35.62 5.52 -16.27
N THR A 8 34.96 6.33 -17.02
CA THR A 8 33.78 7.12 -16.61
C THR A 8 32.62 6.16 -16.41
N ASN A 9 32.30 5.84 -15.14
CA ASN A 9 31.02 5.22 -14.80
C ASN A 9 29.87 6.20 -15.16
N GLY A 10 29.32 6.03 -16.35
CA GLY A 10 28.10 6.68 -16.76
C GLY A 10 26.93 6.16 -15.92
N ARG A 11 26.61 6.84 -14.81
CA ARG A 11 25.25 6.78 -14.26
C ARG A 11 24.35 7.45 -15.28
N GLY A 12 23.69 6.67 -16.14
CA GLY A 12 22.62 7.16 -16.99
C GLY A 12 21.59 7.85 -16.08
N LEU A 13 21.38 9.13 -16.29
CA LEU A 13 20.28 9.87 -15.71
C LEU A 13 18.99 9.15 -16.13
N HIS A 14 18.36 8.44 -15.22
CA HIS A 14 17.05 7.81 -15.43
C HIS A 14 16.03 8.97 -15.50
N VAL A 15 15.78 9.48 -16.70
CA VAL A 15 14.75 10.51 -16.90
C VAL A 15 13.40 9.79 -16.72
N ALA A 16 12.71 10.11 -15.64
CA ALA A 16 11.37 9.56 -15.41
C ALA A 16 10.47 9.85 -16.61
N LYS A 17 9.73 8.82 -17.07
CA LYS A 17 8.75 8.96 -18.15
C LYS A 17 7.73 10.03 -17.79
N SER A 18 7.17 10.75 -18.77
CA SER A 18 6.08 11.70 -18.49
C SER A 18 4.87 10.95 -17.88
N LEU A 19 4.22 11.53 -16.86
CA LEU A 19 2.98 10.99 -16.31
C LEU A 19 1.92 10.75 -17.41
N SER A 20 1.92 11.59 -18.45
CA SER A 20 0.99 11.46 -19.58
C SER A 20 1.25 10.26 -20.51
N SER A 21 2.37 9.57 -20.36
CA SER A 21 2.72 8.42 -21.22
C SER A 21 2.13 7.09 -20.76
N PHE A 22 1.58 7.02 -19.54
CA PHE A 22 0.97 5.81 -19.02
C PHE A 22 -0.49 5.67 -19.46
N ARG A 23 -0.97 4.44 -19.58
CA ARG A 23 -2.36 4.07 -19.86
C ARG A 23 -3.04 3.51 -18.61
N TYR A 24 -2.26 2.87 -17.75
CA TYR A 24 -2.70 2.21 -16.52
C TYR A 24 -2.00 2.82 -15.32
N MET A 25 -2.73 2.94 -14.21
CA MET A 25 -2.16 3.12 -12.89
C MET A 25 -2.57 1.96 -12.00
N THR A 26 -1.60 1.25 -11.46
CA THR A 26 -1.84 0.21 -10.46
C THR A 26 -1.63 0.79 -9.06
N PHE A 27 -2.49 0.42 -8.10
CA PHE A 27 -2.48 0.97 -6.76
C PHE A 27 -2.39 -0.14 -5.71
N ASP A 28 -1.42 -0.05 -4.82
CA ASP A 28 -1.62 -0.63 -3.50
C ASP A 28 -2.82 0.05 -2.81
N VAL A 29 -3.54 -0.70 -1.97
CA VAL A 29 -4.78 -0.23 -1.36
C VAL A 29 -4.62 0.09 0.13
N VAL A 30 -4.21 -0.91 0.93
CA VAL A 30 -4.12 -0.79 2.39
C VAL A 30 -2.85 -0.04 2.79
N GLY A 31 -3.00 1.14 3.39
CA GLY A 31 -1.88 2.02 3.73
C GLY A 31 -1.55 3.04 2.64
N THR A 32 -2.01 2.82 1.40
CA THR A 32 -1.86 3.79 0.30
C THR A 32 -3.13 4.61 0.09
N LEU A 33 -4.28 3.94 0.04
CA LEU A 33 -5.59 4.54 -0.21
C LEU A 33 -6.50 4.47 1.02
N ILE A 34 -6.42 3.39 1.78
CA ILE A 34 -7.16 3.12 3.02
C ILE A 34 -6.25 3.35 4.22
N ASP A 35 -6.71 4.15 5.17
CA ASP A 35 -6.01 4.43 6.44
C ASP A 35 -6.22 3.27 7.44
N PHE A 36 -5.47 2.19 7.24
CA PHE A 36 -5.53 1.03 8.13
C PHE A 36 -4.97 1.32 9.53
N GLU A 37 -3.95 2.20 9.63
CA GLU A 37 -3.37 2.55 10.92
C GLU A 37 -4.37 3.32 11.79
N GLY A 38 -5.09 4.28 11.19
CA GLY A 38 -6.21 4.96 11.85
C GLY A 38 -7.29 3.97 12.27
N GLY A 39 -7.69 3.06 11.37
CA GLY A 39 -8.70 2.06 11.67
C GLY A 39 -8.31 1.10 12.81
N ILE A 40 -7.06 0.64 12.86
CA ILE A 40 -6.54 -0.18 13.96
C ILE A 40 -6.54 0.61 15.28
N LYS A 41 -5.98 1.83 15.27
CA LYS A 41 -5.93 2.70 16.46
C LYS A 41 -7.31 3.00 17.01
N ASP A 42 -8.27 3.33 16.17
CA ASP A 42 -9.65 3.60 16.56
C ASP A 42 -10.29 2.40 17.25
N CYS A 43 -10.08 1.19 16.70
CA CYS A 43 -10.59 -0.04 17.30
C CYS A 43 -9.95 -0.34 18.64
N LEU A 44 -8.62 -0.23 18.75
CA LEU A 44 -7.89 -0.44 20.00
C LEU A 44 -8.25 0.60 21.06
N ALA A 45 -8.41 1.88 20.69
CA ALA A 45 -8.85 2.94 21.58
C ALA A 45 -10.26 2.68 22.12
N ALA A 46 -11.18 2.17 21.30
CA ALA A 46 -12.52 1.81 21.75
C ALA A 46 -12.50 0.65 22.76
N ILE A 47 -11.67 -0.38 22.53
CA ILE A 47 -11.49 -1.50 23.48
C ILE A 47 -10.84 -1.00 24.78
N ALA A 48 -9.85 -0.10 24.68
CA ALA A 48 -9.16 0.50 25.82
C ALA A 48 -10.13 1.29 26.72
N ALA A 49 -11.01 2.09 26.11
CA ALA A 49 -12.04 2.83 26.82
C ALA A 49 -13.02 1.91 27.57
N GLU A 50 -13.45 0.81 26.96
CA GLU A 50 -14.29 -0.20 27.60
C GLU A 50 -13.59 -0.91 28.80
N SER A 51 -12.27 -1.07 28.69
CA SER A 51 -11.44 -1.77 29.68
C SER A 51 -10.89 -0.85 30.77
N GLY A 52 -11.11 0.47 30.67
CA GLY A 52 -10.61 1.45 31.62
C GLY A 52 -9.10 1.64 31.60
N VAL A 53 -8.43 1.39 30.47
CA VAL A 53 -6.99 1.52 30.28
C VAL A 53 -6.67 2.55 29.19
N ALA A 54 -5.43 3.04 29.17
CA ALA A 54 -4.92 3.89 28.09
C ALA A 54 -3.97 3.08 27.21
N VAL A 55 -4.01 3.30 25.90
CA VAL A 55 -3.15 2.64 24.91
C VAL A 55 -2.45 3.70 24.07
N ASP A 56 -1.13 3.58 23.91
CA ASP A 56 -0.38 4.33 22.92
C ASP A 56 -0.57 3.69 21.53
N GLY A 57 -1.18 4.42 20.61
CA GLY A 57 -1.49 3.91 19.27
C GLY A 57 -0.25 3.66 18.41
N GLU A 58 0.84 4.44 18.57
CA GLU A 58 2.08 4.23 17.81
C GLU A 58 2.85 3.02 18.35
N GLU A 59 2.91 2.83 19.66
CA GLU A 59 3.48 1.64 20.27
C GLU A 59 2.70 0.39 19.84
N ALA A 60 1.36 0.46 19.86
CA ALA A 60 0.49 -0.64 19.44
C ALA A 60 0.72 -1.01 17.96
N LEU A 61 0.94 -0.03 17.05
CA LEU A 61 1.31 -0.29 15.66
C LEU A 61 2.67 -0.99 15.53
N GLY A 62 3.62 -0.69 16.40
CA GLY A 62 4.90 -1.41 16.46
C GLY A 62 4.70 -2.90 16.75
N PHE A 63 3.94 -3.23 17.79
CA PHE A 63 3.60 -4.63 18.12
C PHE A 63 2.74 -5.30 17.05
N TYR A 64 1.80 -4.56 16.45
CA TYR A 64 1.02 -5.04 15.29
C TYR A 64 1.95 -5.47 14.16
N ARG A 65 2.90 -4.61 13.78
CA ARG A 65 3.87 -4.91 12.72
C ARG A 65 4.66 -6.18 13.02
N GLU A 66 5.22 -6.32 14.24
CA GLU A 66 5.94 -7.51 14.66
C GLU A 66 5.06 -8.78 14.54
N ALA A 67 3.83 -8.73 15.06
CA ALA A 67 2.92 -9.86 15.04
C ALA A 67 2.48 -10.22 13.60
N ARG A 68 2.24 -9.21 12.74
CA ARG A 68 1.77 -9.41 11.36
C ARG A 68 2.85 -10.00 10.44
N TYR A 69 4.14 -9.81 10.78
CA TYR A 69 5.25 -10.37 10.02
C TYR A 69 5.97 -11.51 10.75
N SER A 70 5.31 -12.11 11.73
CA SER A 70 5.79 -13.33 12.39
C SER A 70 5.55 -14.57 11.52
N PRO A 71 6.26 -15.70 11.79
CA PRO A 71 6.04 -16.95 11.07
C PRO A 71 4.62 -17.51 11.16
N GLU A 72 3.85 -17.11 12.19
CA GLU A 72 2.46 -17.52 12.41
C GLU A 72 1.45 -16.67 11.64
N ALA A 73 1.90 -15.66 10.87
CA ALA A 73 1.03 -14.77 10.13
C ALA A 73 0.13 -15.54 9.15
N GLN A 74 -1.13 -15.13 9.11
CA GLN A 74 -2.15 -15.70 8.23
C GLN A 74 -2.61 -14.66 7.21
N ARG A 75 -3.58 -15.01 6.39
CA ARG A 75 -4.10 -14.11 5.33
C ARG A 75 -4.78 -12.89 5.93
N PHE A 76 -4.47 -11.74 5.36
CA PHE A 76 -5.00 -10.45 5.81
C PHE A 76 -6.36 -10.14 5.15
N PRO A 77 -7.36 -9.62 5.91
CA PRO A 77 -7.27 -9.21 7.31
C PRO A 77 -7.80 -10.23 8.32
N ASP A 78 -8.06 -11.47 7.92
CA ASP A 78 -8.53 -12.51 8.87
C ASP A 78 -7.53 -12.72 10.01
N ASP A 79 -6.23 -12.54 9.75
CA ASP A 79 -5.15 -12.61 10.74
C ASP A 79 -5.26 -11.58 11.89
N LEU A 80 -6.04 -10.53 11.73
CA LEU A 80 -6.15 -9.49 12.75
C LEU A 80 -6.67 -9.99 14.11
N ALA A 81 -7.48 -11.08 14.11
CA ALA A 81 -7.92 -11.69 15.35
C ALA A 81 -6.74 -12.30 16.13
N ARG A 82 -5.86 -13.05 15.47
CA ARG A 82 -4.61 -13.59 16.05
C ARG A 82 -3.68 -12.48 16.49
N VAL A 83 -3.49 -11.48 15.61
CA VAL A 83 -2.63 -10.32 15.90
C VAL A 83 -3.09 -9.63 17.18
N TYR A 84 -4.40 -9.35 17.34
CA TYR A 84 -4.92 -8.75 18.56
C TYR A 84 -4.54 -9.57 19.80
N LEU A 85 -4.80 -10.89 19.80
CA LEU A 85 -4.48 -11.75 20.93
C LEU A 85 -2.99 -11.75 21.29
N SER A 86 -2.12 -11.60 20.28
CA SER A 86 -0.67 -11.52 20.48
C SER A 86 -0.21 -10.20 21.08
N ILE A 87 -0.85 -9.07 20.71
CA ILE A 87 -0.42 -7.74 21.16
C ILE A 87 -1.16 -7.25 22.40
N ALA A 88 -2.37 -7.69 22.65
CA ALA A 88 -3.22 -7.20 23.75
C ALA A 88 -2.52 -7.22 25.12
N PRO A 89 -1.84 -8.32 25.54
CA PRO A 89 -1.10 -8.32 26.81
C PRO A 89 0.05 -7.31 26.86
N LYS A 90 0.67 -7.01 25.71
CA LYS A 90 1.81 -6.08 25.64
C LYS A 90 1.38 -4.61 25.82
N ILE A 91 0.13 -4.31 25.44
CA ILE A 91 -0.46 -2.95 25.52
C ILE A 91 -1.50 -2.82 26.64
N GLY A 92 -1.56 -3.77 27.57
CA GLY A 92 -2.44 -3.74 28.75
C GLY A 92 -3.92 -3.99 28.43
N LEU A 93 -4.28 -4.52 27.27
CA LEU A 93 -5.65 -4.85 26.89
C LEU A 93 -6.02 -6.30 27.26
N PRO A 94 -7.31 -6.61 27.49
CA PRO A 94 -7.77 -7.97 27.70
C PRO A 94 -7.53 -8.86 26.46
N ALA A 95 -6.81 -9.98 26.62
CA ALA A 95 -6.55 -10.94 25.53
C ALA A 95 -7.76 -11.88 25.33
N GLU A 96 -8.90 -11.33 24.94
CA GLU A 96 -10.14 -12.07 24.74
C GLU A 96 -10.47 -12.21 23.23
N GLN A 97 -10.96 -13.39 22.83
CA GLN A 97 -11.30 -13.70 21.44
C GLN A 97 -12.27 -12.69 20.83
N ARG A 98 -13.28 -12.23 21.58
CA ARG A 98 -14.28 -11.26 21.10
C ARG A 98 -13.65 -9.94 20.62
N TYR A 99 -12.57 -9.50 21.26
CA TYR A 99 -11.86 -8.28 20.84
C TYR A 99 -10.98 -8.54 19.63
N GLY A 100 -10.41 -9.73 19.51
CA GLY A 100 -9.73 -10.16 18.29
C GLY A 100 -10.66 -10.13 17.07
N GLU A 101 -11.84 -10.73 17.21
CA GLU A 101 -12.87 -10.71 16.17
C GLU A 101 -13.37 -9.28 15.87
N ARG A 102 -13.45 -8.42 16.90
CA ARG A 102 -13.78 -7.00 16.70
C ARG A 102 -12.71 -6.28 15.89
N LEU A 103 -11.42 -6.51 16.16
CA LEU A 103 -10.35 -5.91 15.37
C LEU A 103 -10.40 -6.42 13.92
N ARG A 104 -10.59 -7.73 13.71
CA ARG A 104 -10.79 -8.30 12.38
C ARG A 104 -11.97 -7.66 11.65
N ALA A 105 -13.13 -7.60 12.30
CA ALA A 105 -14.35 -7.04 11.72
C ALA A 105 -14.22 -5.54 11.41
N SER A 106 -13.37 -4.80 12.16
CA SER A 106 -13.17 -3.37 11.94
C SER A 106 -12.64 -3.04 10.56
N ALA A 107 -11.95 -3.99 9.89
CA ALA A 107 -11.46 -3.78 8.53
C ALA A 107 -12.59 -3.42 7.54
N ALA A 108 -13.81 -3.90 7.78
CA ALA A 108 -14.97 -3.58 6.92
C ALA A 108 -15.40 -2.11 6.97
N VAL A 109 -14.94 -1.34 7.97
CA VAL A 109 -15.33 0.07 8.16
C VAL A 109 -14.14 1.03 8.12
N TRP A 110 -12.95 0.57 7.74
CA TRP A 110 -11.80 1.44 7.57
C TRP A 110 -12.05 2.46 6.46
N LYS A 111 -11.60 3.68 6.69
CA LYS A 111 -11.84 4.80 5.79
C LYS A 111 -10.69 4.99 4.81
N GLY A 112 -11.00 5.53 3.64
CA GLY A 112 -9.97 6.09 2.77
C GLY A 112 -9.27 7.29 3.42
N PHE A 113 -8.01 7.54 3.07
CA PHE A 113 -7.41 8.85 3.38
C PHE A 113 -8.28 9.96 2.79
N PRO A 114 -8.30 11.16 3.40
CA PRO A 114 -9.22 12.24 3.00
C PRO A 114 -9.16 12.63 1.52
N ASP A 115 -7.99 12.46 0.90
CA ASP A 115 -7.73 12.79 -0.51
C ASP A 115 -8.00 11.63 -1.48
N SER A 116 -8.12 10.37 -0.99
CA SER A 116 -8.08 9.19 -1.85
C SER A 116 -9.21 9.13 -2.86
N ALA A 117 -10.47 9.21 -2.42
CA ALA A 117 -11.62 9.05 -3.31
C ALA A 117 -11.66 10.14 -4.39
N GLN A 118 -11.42 11.41 -4.01
CA GLN A 118 -11.41 12.53 -4.94
C GLN A 118 -10.27 12.43 -5.96
N ALA A 119 -9.07 12.08 -5.50
CA ALA A 119 -7.91 11.94 -6.38
C ALA A 119 -8.10 10.78 -7.36
N LEU A 120 -8.59 9.61 -6.90
CA LEU A 120 -8.91 8.47 -7.76
C LEU A 120 -9.96 8.82 -8.82
N ALA A 121 -11.02 9.53 -8.46
CA ALA A 121 -12.03 9.98 -9.43
C ALA A 121 -11.46 10.91 -10.51
N ARG A 122 -10.45 11.73 -10.18
CA ARG A 122 -9.74 12.59 -11.15
C ARG A 122 -8.82 11.75 -12.04
N LEU A 123 -8.07 10.82 -11.47
CA LEU A 123 -7.14 9.95 -12.20
C LEU A 123 -7.88 8.99 -13.15
N ALA A 124 -9.04 8.46 -12.75
CA ALA A 124 -9.88 7.57 -13.56
C ALA A 124 -10.38 8.21 -14.87
N LYS A 125 -10.39 9.55 -14.96
CA LYS A 125 -10.74 10.25 -16.22
C LYS A 125 -9.69 10.06 -17.33
N ARG A 126 -8.49 9.61 -16.96
CA ARG A 126 -7.36 9.51 -17.88
C ARG A 126 -6.73 8.11 -17.95
N TYR A 127 -6.77 7.38 -16.85
CA TYR A 127 -6.09 6.09 -16.71
C TYR A 127 -7.09 4.99 -16.37
N LYS A 128 -6.82 3.77 -16.81
CA LYS A 128 -7.45 2.59 -16.25
C LYS A 128 -6.79 2.29 -14.90
N LEU A 129 -7.56 2.40 -13.81
CA LEU A 129 -7.06 2.18 -12.46
C LEU A 129 -7.20 0.70 -12.10
N ILE A 130 -6.15 0.10 -11.55
CA ILE A 130 -6.12 -1.31 -11.15
C ILE A 130 -5.71 -1.38 -9.68
N ALA A 131 -6.54 -1.99 -8.84
CA ALA A 131 -6.19 -2.24 -7.44
C ALA A 131 -5.32 -3.48 -7.31
N MET A 132 -4.28 -3.42 -6.48
CA MET A 132 -3.36 -4.50 -6.14
C MET A 132 -3.20 -4.56 -4.62
N THR A 133 -3.80 -5.54 -3.96
CA THR A 133 -3.82 -5.57 -2.50
C THR A 133 -3.55 -6.95 -1.92
N ASN A 134 -2.75 -7.00 -0.83
CA ASN A 134 -2.55 -8.20 -0.03
C ASN A 134 -3.77 -8.52 0.87
N ALA A 135 -4.85 -7.75 0.75
CA ALA A 135 -6.10 -8.06 1.44
C ALA A 135 -6.91 -9.14 0.70
N GLN A 136 -7.67 -9.90 1.46
CA GLN A 136 -8.67 -10.83 0.94
C GLN A 136 -9.81 -10.06 0.24
N ARG A 137 -10.49 -10.74 -0.67
CA ARG A 137 -11.57 -10.16 -1.50
C ARG A 137 -12.68 -9.52 -0.67
N TRP A 138 -13.11 -10.18 0.42
CA TRP A 138 -14.18 -9.63 1.25
C TRP A 138 -13.87 -8.24 1.81
N ALA A 139 -12.63 -8.03 2.27
CA ALA A 139 -12.23 -6.72 2.80
C ALA A 139 -12.06 -5.68 1.67
N TYR A 140 -11.49 -6.11 0.53
CA TYR A 140 -11.37 -5.25 -0.64
C TYR A 140 -12.72 -4.69 -1.11
N GLU A 141 -13.80 -5.48 -1.06
CA GLU A 141 -15.14 -4.98 -1.46
C GLU A 141 -15.58 -3.78 -0.59
N HIS A 142 -15.34 -3.83 0.73
CA HIS A 142 -15.59 -2.69 1.61
C HIS A 142 -14.66 -1.50 1.32
N PHE A 143 -13.40 -1.77 1.03
CA PHE A 143 -12.44 -0.71 0.65
C PHE A 143 -12.83 -0.06 -0.68
N ALA A 144 -13.27 -0.84 -1.65
CA ALA A 144 -13.74 -0.32 -2.93
C ALA A 144 -14.97 0.59 -2.75
N ASP A 145 -15.91 0.23 -1.87
CA ASP A 145 -17.06 1.07 -1.52
C ASP A 145 -16.61 2.39 -0.88
N ALA A 146 -15.72 2.34 0.11
CA ALA A 146 -15.18 3.52 0.77
C ALA A 146 -14.45 4.48 -0.20
N LEU A 147 -13.90 3.95 -1.30
CA LEU A 147 -13.19 4.70 -2.34
C LEU A 147 -14.08 5.11 -3.53
N GLY A 148 -15.38 4.75 -3.52
CA GLY A 148 -16.32 5.07 -4.61
C GLY A 148 -16.18 4.19 -5.84
N ARG A 149 -15.63 2.99 -5.74
CA ARG A 149 -15.44 1.97 -6.80
C ARG A 149 -14.79 2.50 -8.09
N PRO A 150 -13.64 3.18 -8.04
CA PRO A 150 -13.03 3.82 -9.20
C PRO A 150 -12.24 2.85 -10.09
N PHE A 151 -12.06 1.59 -9.68
CA PHE A 151 -11.14 0.66 -10.31
C PHE A 151 -11.76 -0.07 -11.52
N HIS A 152 -10.99 -0.11 -12.60
CA HIS A 152 -11.28 -0.91 -13.80
C HIS A 152 -11.11 -2.41 -13.55
N ALA A 153 -10.11 -2.78 -12.73
CA ALA A 153 -9.86 -4.15 -12.29
C ALA A 153 -9.26 -4.17 -10.89
N ALA A 154 -9.33 -5.33 -10.21
CA ALA A 154 -8.75 -5.50 -8.88
C ALA A 154 -8.18 -6.91 -8.71
N PHE A 155 -6.99 -6.98 -8.11
CA PHE A 155 -6.29 -8.20 -7.75
C PHE A 155 -6.06 -8.23 -6.24
N THR A 156 -6.56 -9.28 -5.63
CA THR A 156 -6.43 -9.57 -4.19
C THR A 156 -5.64 -10.86 -4.00
N THR A 157 -5.31 -11.21 -2.76
CA THR A 157 -4.67 -12.52 -2.48
C THR A 157 -5.56 -13.70 -2.82
N ASP A 158 -6.90 -13.51 -2.88
CA ASP A 158 -7.83 -14.57 -3.30
C ASP A 158 -7.75 -14.85 -4.80
N ASP A 159 -7.42 -13.84 -5.61
CA ASP A 159 -7.32 -13.97 -7.06
C ASP A 159 -5.96 -14.52 -7.48
N THR A 160 -4.90 -14.13 -6.78
CA THR A 160 -3.51 -14.43 -7.17
C THR A 160 -2.93 -15.64 -6.46
N GLY A 161 -3.48 -16.01 -5.30
CA GLY A 161 -2.93 -17.05 -4.43
C GLY A 161 -1.59 -16.70 -3.77
N THR A 162 -1.08 -15.48 -4.00
CA THR A 162 0.19 -14.97 -3.47
C THR A 162 0.03 -13.56 -2.90
N GLU A 163 1.03 -13.07 -2.16
CA GLU A 163 1.07 -11.73 -1.60
C GLU A 163 2.29 -10.96 -2.12
N LYS A 164 2.16 -9.64 -2.30
CA LYS A 164 3.31 -8.77 -2.53
C LYS A 164 4.25 -8.85 -1.31
N PRO A 165 5.57 -8.88 -1.48
CA PRO A 165 6.32 -8.55 -2.68
C PRO A 165 6.62 -9.72 -3.63
N ASP A 166 5.92 -10.86 -3.59
CA ASP A 166 6.15 -11.95 -4.53
C ASP A 166 5.95 -11.47 -5.99
N PRO A 167 6.93 -11.64 -6.90
CA PRO A 167 6.78 -11.32 -8.31
C PRO A 167 5.57 -11.98 -8.98
N ALA A 168 5.14 -13.15 -8.49
CA ALA A 168 3.97 -13.86 -9.02
C ALA A 168 2.70 -13.03 -8.93
N PHE A 169 2.51 -12.23 -7.86
CA PHE A 169 1.40 -11.30 -7.75
C PHE A 169 1.38 -10.31 -8.91
N PHE A 170 2.52 -9.70 -9.21
CA PHE A 170 2.65 -8.72 -10.30
C PHE A 170 2.43 -9.34 -11.68
N ASN A 171 2.85 -10.60 -11.88
CA ASN A 171 2.66 -11.31 -13.14
C ASN A 171 1.17 -11.49 -13.51
N HIS A 172 0.27 -11.67 -12.54
CA HIS A 172 -1.19 -11.68 -12.80
C HIS A 172 -1.66 -10.35 -13.39
N VAL A 173 -1.16 -9.24 -12.87
CA VAL A 173 -1.51 -7.90 -13.37
C VAL A 173 -0.90 -7.63 -14.75
N PHE A 174 0.33 -8.08 -14.99
CA PHE A 174 0.95 -7.96 -16.33
C PHE A 174 0.17 -8.74 -17.37
N ALA A 175 -0.19 -10.00 -17.09
CA ALA A 175 -0.99 -10.82 -17.97
C ALA A 175 -2.37 -10.18 -18.28
N PHE A 176 -3.02 -9.58 -17.29
CA PHE A 176 -4.27 -8.85 -17.49
C PHE A 176 -4.09 -7.64 -18.43
N VAL A 177 -3.07 -6.82 -18.19
CA VAL A 177 -2.77 -5.63 -19.00
C VAL A 177 -2.40 -6.03 -20.44
N GLU A 178 -1.62 -7.10 -20.61
CA GLU A 178 -1.29 -7.65 -21.93
C GLU A 178 -2.52 -8.16 -22.66
N GLY A 179 -3.44 -8.83 -21.96
CA GLY A 179 -4.73 -9.27 -22.50
C GLY A 179 -5.61 -8.12 -23.01
N GLU A 180 -5.44 -6.92 -22.45
CA GLU A 180 -6.09 -5.68 -22.92
C GLU A 180 -5.28 -4.93 -24.02
N GLY A 181 -4.21 -5.53 -24.54
CA GLY A 181 -3.35 -4.90 -25.54
C GLY A 181 -2.44 -3.79 -25.00
N GLY A 182 -2.19 -3.80 -23.68
CA GLY A 182 -1.19 -2.96 -23.03
C GLY A 182 0.14 -3.67 -22.84
N ARG A 183 1.12 -2.98 -22.27
CA ARG A 183 2.43 -3.51 -21.93
C ARG A 183 2.81 -3.07 -20.52
N LYS A 184 3.75 -3.77 -19.88
CA LYS A 184 4.31 -3.37 -18.58
C LYS A 184 4.75 -1.91 -18.56
N ASP A 185 5.33 -1.43 -19.65
CA ASP A 185 5.80 -0.06 -19.80
C ASP A 185 4.69 1.00 -19.82
N ASP A 186 3.44 0.59 -20.01
CA ASP A 186 2.27 1.46 -19.98
C ASP A 186 1.70 1.63 -18.55
N ILE A 187 2.35 1.02 -17.54
CA ILE A 187 1.89 1.00 -16.14
C ILE A 187 2.73 1.96 -15.30
N LEU A 188 2.07 2.78 -14.48
CA LEU A 188 2.66 3.45 -13.31
C LEU A 188 2.16 2.76 -12.05
N HIS A 189 3.06 2.20 -11.25
CA HIS A 189 2.70 1.57 -9.96
C HIS A 189 2.75 2.60 -8.83
N VAL A 190 1.65 2.77 -8.09
CA VAL A 190 1.47 3.79 -7.05
C VAL A 190 1.27 3.13 -5.70
N ALA A 191 2.16 3.38 -4.75
CA ALA A 191 2.11 2.73 -3.44
C ALA A 191 2.81 3.51 -2.33
N GLN A 192 2.44 3.21 -1.08
CA GLN A 192 3.11 3.70 0.12
C GLN A 192 4.24 2.78 0.57
N SER A 193 4.08 1.46 0.43
CA SER A 193 5.02 0.50 1.01
C SER A 193 6.31 0.40 0.19
N GLN A 194 7.42 0.75 0.82
CA GLN A 194 8.75 0.53 0.26
C GLN A 194 9.05 -0.98 0.11
N TYR A 195 8.62 -1.78 1.10
CA TYR A 195 8.89 -3.21 1.14
C TYR A 195 8.01 -3.98 0.13
N HIS A 196 6.68 -3.84 0.22
CA HIS A 196 5.75 -4.65 -0.58
C HIS A 196 5.67 -4.21 -2.05
N ASP A 197 6.01 -2.95 -2.34
CA ASP A 197 5.66 -2.34 -3.63
C ASP A 197 6.84 -1.65 -4.32
N ILE A 198 7.47 -0.63 -3.70
CA ILE A 198 8.45 0.21 -4.42
C ILE A 198 9.72 -0.58 -4.75
N GLY A 199 10.22 -1.39 -3.81
CA GLY A 199 11.40 -2.23 -4.01
C GLY A 199 11.19 -3.26 -5.12
N ILE A 200 10.10 -4.03 -5.03
CA ILE A 200 9.80 -5.08 -6.01
C ILE A 200 9.44 -4.51 -7.39
N SER A 201 8.62 -3.47 -7.47
CA SER A 201 8.28 -2.85 -8.75
C SER A 201 9.51 -2.33 -9.49
N ARG A 202 10.48 -1.75 -8.74
CA ARG A 202 11.78 -1.36 -9.29
C ARG A 202 12.55 -2.56 -9.84
N SER A 203 12.63 -3.67 -9.10
CA SER A 203 13.34 -4.88 -9.52
C SER A 203 12.72 -5.53 -10.76
N LEU A 204 11.40 -5.39 -10.93
CA LEU A 204 10.66 -5.84 -12.11
C LEU A 204 10.74 -4.86 -13.29
N GLY A 205 11.47 -3.73 -13.15
CA GLY A 205 11.64 -2.73 -14.20
C GLY A 205 10.37 -1.91 -14.46
N MET A 206 9.48 -1.78 -13.48
CA MET A 206 8.31 -0.90 -13.55
C MET A 206 8.71 0.54 -13.21
N THR A 207 7.98 1.50 -13.76
CA THR A 207 7.98 2.87 -13.24
C THR A 207 7.07 2.93 -12.02
N ASN A 208 7.55 3.56 -10.94
CA ASN A 208 6.81 3.61 -9.69
C ASN A 208 6.66 5.04 -9.14
N CYS A 209 5.65 5.20 -8.29
CA CYS A 209 5.32 6.43 -7.60
C CYS A 209 5.10 6.12 -6.12
N TRP A 210 5.96 6.68 -5.27
CA TRP A 210 5.84 6.54 -3.83
C TRP A 210 4.93 7.62 -3.25
N ILE A 211 3.88 7.21 -2.54
CA ILE A 211 3.02 8.09 -1.75
C ILE A 211 3.42 7.97 -0.30
N GLN A 212 4.23 8.91 0.19
CA GLN A 212 4.77 8.90 1.55
C GLN A 212 3.72 9.35 2.57
N ARG A 213 2.74 8.49 2.88
CA ARG A 213 1.64 8.80 3.81
C ARG A 213 2.10 9.20 5.21
N ARG A 214 3.25 8.69 5.63
CA ARG A 214 3.84 9.01 6.96
C ARG A 214 4.95 10.09 6.91
N HIS A 215 4.97 10.97 5.90
CA HIS A 215 6.04 11.95 5.73
C HIS A 215 6.23 12.87 6.96
N ALA A 216 5.16 13.14 7.72
CA ALA A 216 5.18 13.96 8.94
C ALA A 216 5.20 13.13 10.25
N GLN A 217 5.41 11.81 10.14
CA GLN A 217 5.36 10.89 11.29
C GLN A 217 6.66 10.07 11.36
N PRO A 218 7.13 9.72 12.56
CA PRO A 218 8.32 8.91 12.71
C PRO A 218 8.08 7.45 12.31
N GLY A 219 9.13 6.79 11.82
CA GLY A 219 9.15 5.35 11.55
C GLY A 219 8.17 4.90 10.47
N TYR A 220 7.91 3.60 10.47
CA TYR A 220 7.10 2.90 9.46
C TYR A 220 5.70 2.52 9.93
N GLY A 221 5.31 2.89 11.17
CA GLY A 221 4.00 2.56 11.75
C GLY A 221 3.69 1.06 11.69
N GLY A 222 2.55 0.70 11.15
CA GLY A 222 2.15 -0.68 10.93
C GLY A 222 2.76 -1.35 9.69
N THR A 223 3.50 -0.62 8.86
CA THR A 223 4.14 -1.16 7.64
C THR A 223 5.55 -1.64 7.95
N ILE A 224 5.97 -2.78 7.34
CA ILE A 224 7.33 -3.30 7.52
C ILE A 224 8.37 -2.33 6.94
N GLU A 225 9.46 -2.16 7.69
CA GLU A 225 10.62 -1.41 7.24
C GLU A 225 11.36 -2.19 6.15
N PRO A 226 11.73 -1.57 5.01
CA PRO A 226 12.51 -2.25 4.00
C PRO A 226 13.95 -2.42 4.48
N GLU A 227 14.61 -3.51 4.09
CA GLU A 227 16.05 -3.69 4.33
C GLU A 227 16.89 -2.60 3.69
N ARG A 228 16.39 -2.06 2.57
CA ARG A 228 17.02 -0.99 1.82
C ARG A 228 15.96 -0.06 1.22
N PHE A 229 16.15 1.24 1.42
CA PHE A 229 15.34 2.26 0.74
C PHE A 229 15.56 2.20 -0.77
N THR A 230 14.46 2.19 -1.52
CA THR A 230 14.46 2.25 -2.98
C THR A 230 14.04 3.64 -3.44
N GLU A 231 14.91 4.33 -4.18
CA GLU A 231 14.58 5.64 -4.76
C GLU A 231 13.44 5.49 -5.76
N PRO A 232 12.29 6.17 -5.57
CA PRO A 232 11.17 6.08 -6.50
C PRO A 232 11.39 6.94 -7.74
N ASP A 233 10.66 6.65 -8.85
CA ASP A 233 10.66 7.51 -10.03
C ASP A 233 9.86 8.80 -9.80
N TYR A 234 8.79 8.71 -9.00
CA TYR A 234 7.96 9.82 -8.54
C TYR A 234 7.75 9.71 -7.04
N HIS A 235 7.73 10.87 -6.37
CA HIS A 235 7.52 10.95 -4.94
C HIS A 235 6.52 12.07 -4.63
N PHE A 236 5.47 11.73 -3.87
CA PHE A 236 4.47 12.67 -3.36
C PHE A 236 4.14 12.33 -1.91
N THR A 237 3.62 13.31 -1.16
CA THR A 237 3.17 13.10 0.22
C THR A 237 1.67 12.78 0.32
N SER A 238 0.94 12.98 -0.78
CA SER A 238 -0.48 12.66 -0.88
C SER A 238 -0.86 12.19 -2.28
N LEU A 239 -1.98 11.49 -2.41
CA LEU A 239 -2.52 11.11 -3.72
C LEU A 239 -3.06 12.34 -4.48
N GLY A 240 -3.55 13.34 -3.73
CA GLY A 240 -3.96 14.63 -4.27
C GLY A 240 -2.86 15.32 -5.06
N GLU A 241 -1.63 15.34 -4.53
CA GLU A 241 -0.46 15.91 -5.21
C GLU A 241 -0.15 15.19 -6.54
N LEU A 242 -0.25 13.85 -6.58
CA LEU A 242 -0.12 13.09 -7.82
C LEU A 242 -1.21 13.50 -8.83
N ALA A 243 -2.48 13.58 -8.40
CA ALA A 243 -3.58 13.99 -9.26
C ALA A 243 -3.41 15.43 -9.79
N ASP A 244 -2.86 16.34 -8.99
CA ASP A 244 -2.53 17.71 -9.41
C ASP A 244 -1.37 17.74 -10.41
N ALA A 245 -0.34 16.90 -10.20
CA ALA A 245 0.78 16.78 -11.13
C ALA A 245 0.33 16.25 -12.50
N VAL A 246 -0.62 15.32 -12.52
CA VAL A 246 -1.24 14.81 -13.76
C VAL A 246 -2.04 15.91 -14.46
N ALA A 247 -2.85 16.70 -13.74
CA ALA A 247 -3.66 17.77 -14.31
C ALA A 247 -2.79 18.88 -14.92
N ARG A 248 -1.74 19.33 -14.20
CA ARG A 248 -0.81 20.37 -14.71
C ARG A 248 -0.11 19.98 -16.02
N LYS A 249 0.25 18.69 -16.19
CA LYS A 249 0.90 18.20 -17.42
C LYS A 249 -0.09 18.00 -18.57
N ALA A 250 -1.39 17.94 -18.30
CA ALA A 250 -2.43 17.83 -19.32
C ALA A 250 -2.91 19.19 -19.86
N GLY A 251 -2.42 20.30 -19.31
CA GLY A 251 -2.86 21.65 -19.71
C GLY A 251 -4.28 22.00 -19.28
N LEU A 252 -4.80 21.34 -18.22
CA LEU A 252 -6.11 21.56 -17.57
C LEU A 252 -5.94 22.38 -16.30
#